data_c76cf6fe60bbe9b34081ad52e57b9e5f
#
_entry.id   c76cf6fe60bbe9b34081ad52e57b9e5f
#
_cell.length_a   1.000
_cell.length_b   1.000
_cell.length_c   1.000
_cell.angle_alpha   90.00
_cell.angle_beta   90.00
_cell.angle_gamma   90.00
#
_symmetry.space_group_name_H-M   'P 1'
#
loop_
_entity.id
_entity.type
_entity.pdbx_description
1 polymer ?
#
loop_
_entity_poly.entity_id
_entity_poly.type
_entity_poly.pdbx_seq_one_letter_code
_entity_poly.pdbx_strand_id
1 'polypeptide(L)'
;MSFSIKKLFSNLFLSAVIEGNECVFYGQVFRNGKLIKTINAKFTDISIDSVYEKVLKYIEEQEKAYFGVYVSLFFNDDSQGALPTANFDEYKKFNINTQNLTSLVMQDSWSIYANLNAIRRYKNLFGQGSVDLIYSPIALLFHELLKRGISPKTTLYLYIHSHSFALAIFKDKQMKLSTFLNMSDAEEGNEEIESLKEEDITDIDNLIVKEEDGATALDDFKSLDDFLSDDKPKEFEDLNYELNMPTSSNVEKSVAIFGRDMKMFDYIAKAMKEFYENPIYSGDFIEQIIVFENTKTSATFLQYLQSELFVETSSYPINTNHIMNEIMQEEITL
;
A
#
# COMPACT_ATOMS: atom_id res chain seq x y z
N MET A 1 -16.69 39.75 -6.24
CA MET A 1 -15.48 38.99 -5.85
C MET A 1 -15.05 39.52 -4.48
N SER A 2 -15.24 38.75 -3.42
CA SER A 2 -14.76 39.19 -2.09
C SER A 2 -13.24 38.98 -2.05
N PHE A 3 -12.52 40.05 -1.80
CA PHE A 3 -11.06 40.04 -1.65
C PHE A 3 -10.74 39.49 -0.26
N SER A 4 -10.29 38.24 -0.19
CA SER A 4 -9.85 37.66 1.08
C SER A 4 -8.44 38.12 1.41
N ILE A 5 -8.30 38.87 2.47
CA ILE A 5 -7.00 39.34 3.00
C ILE A 5 -6.06 38.17 3.31
N LYS A 6 -6.62 36.99 3.67
CA LYS A 6 -5.86 35.74 3.91
C LYS A 6 -4.99 35.31 2.71
N LYS A 7 -5.40 35.65 1.47
CA LYS A 7 -4.61 35.32 0.26
C LYS A 7 -3.30 36.12 0.15
N LEU A 8 -3.13 37.21 0.88
CA LEU A 8 -1.89 38.00 0.90
C LEU A 8 -0.77 37.35 1.72
N PHE A 9 -1.11 36.43 2.61
CA PHE A 9 -0.18 35.77 3.50
C PHE A 9 0.22 34.40 2.97
N SER A 10 1.39 33.92 3.36
CA SER A 10 1.90 32.60 2.97
C SER A 10 1.29 31.53 3.86
N ASN A 11 0.61 30.56 3.25
CA ASN A 11 0.09 29.38 3.91
C ASN A 11 0.95 28.16 3.52
N LEU A 12 1.26 27.35 4.51
CA LEU A 12 1.95 26.09 4.33
C LEU A 12 0.96 24.91 4.47
N PHE A 13 0.90 24.07 3.46
CA PHE A 13 0.22 22.77 3.48
C PHE A 13 1.28 21.71 3.67
N LEU A 14 1.27 21.02 4.80
CA LEU A 14 2.32 20.12 5.25
C LEU A 14 1.75 18.71 5.43
N SER A 15 2.09 17.81 4.56
CA SER A 15 1.73 16.39 4.70
C SER A 15 2.83 15.62 5.42
N ALA A 16 2.43 14.71 6.29
CA ALA A 16 3.30 13.80 7.02
C ALA A 16 2.94 12.35 6.73
N VAL A 17 3.95 11.54 6.46
CA VAL A 17 3.84 10.08 6.31
C VAL A 17 4.80 9.44 7.28
N ILE A 18 4.29 8.52 8.11
CA ILE A 18 5.09 7.74 9.05
C ILE A 18 5.14 6.31 8.55
N GLU A 19 6.36 5.80 8.37
CA GLU A 19 6.66 4.45 7.93
C GLU A 19 7.80 3.86 8.73
N GLY A 20 7.54 2.74 9.38
CA GLY A 20 8.52 2.14 10.29
C GLY A 20 9.01 3.19 11.30
N ASN A 21 10.32 3.44 11.32
CA ASN A 21 10.97 4.37 12.23
C ASN A 21 11.16 5.77 11.62
N GLU A 22 10.50 6.09 10.51
CA GLU A 22 10.72 7.34 9.79
C GLU A 22 9.45 8.18 9.70
N CYS A 23 9.60 9.51 9.79
CA CYS A 23 8.55 10.46 9.47
C CYS A 23 9.03 11.39 8.36
N VAL A 24 8.35 11.38 7.24
CA VAL A 24 8.65 12.21 6.08
C VAL A 24 7.61 13.31 5.97
N PHE A 25 8.07 14.57 5.98
CA PHE A 25 7.26 15.73 5.71
C PHE A 25 7.50 16.25 4.29
N TYR A 26 6.42 16.61 3.63
CA TYR A 26 6.45 17.35 2.38
C TYR A 26 5.48 18.53 2.48
N GLY A 27 6.00 19.74 2.27
CA GLY A 27 5.23 20.95 2.40
C GLY A 27 5.20 21.78 1.11
N GLN A 28 4.07 22.41 0.86
CA GLN A 28 3.86 23.35 -0.22
C GLN A 28 3.41 24.70 0.35
N VAL A 29 4.19 25.74 0.07
CA VAL A 29 3.92 27.11 0.52
C VAL A 29 3.22 27.87 -0.59
N PHE A 30 2.01 28.35 -0.30
CA PHE A 30 1.22 29.16 -1.24
C PHE A 30 1.10 30.59 -0.76
N ARG A 31 1.16 31.52 -1.72
CA ARG A 31 0.87 32.93 -1.51
C ARG A 31 0.06 33.46 -2.69
N ASN A 32 -1.06 34.12 -2.41
CA ASN A 32 -1.97 34.60 -3.46
C ASN A 32 -2.43 33.48 -4.43
N GLY A 33 -2.60 32.25 -3.94
CA GLY A 33 -2.96 31.09 -4.75
C GLY A 33 -1.85 30.54 -5.64
N LYS A 34 -0.61 31.05 -5.52
CA LYS A 34 0.55 30.55 -6.28
C LYS A 34 1.49 29.79 -5.38
N LEU A 35 1.94 28.64 -5.84
CA LEU A 35 3.02 27.88 -5.20
C LEU A 35 4.32 28.70 -5.28
N ILE A 36 4.92 28.99 -4.11
CA ILE A 36 6.15 29.77 -4.00
C ILE A 36 7.34 28.86 -3.73
N LYS A 37 7.14 27.86 -2.86
CA LYS A 37 8.22 27.03 -2.35
C LYS A 37 7.70 25.66 -1.95
N THR A 38 8.51 24.64 -2.10
CA THR A 38 8.35 23.32 -1.48
C THR A 38 9.37 23.16 -0.37
N ILE A 39 9.01 22.43 0.67
CA ILE A 39 9.89 22.08 1.78
C ILE A 39 9.80 20.58 2.04
N ASN A 40 10.92 19.98 2.42
CA ASN A 40 11.00 18.57 2.77
C ASN A 40 11.75 18.44 4.09
N ALA A 41 11.31 17.54 4.94
CA ALA A 41 12.03 17.16 6.15
C ALA A 41 11.83 15.65 6.37
N LYS A 42 12.87 14.99 6.89
CA LYS A 42 12.86 13.59 7.24
C LYS A 42 13.42 13.44 8.65
N PHE A 43 12.69 12.71 9.47
CA PHE A 43 13.09 12.36 10.83
C PHE A 43 13.18 10.84 10.92
N THR A 44 14.24 10.35 11.55
CA THR A 44 14.49 8.94 11.85
C THR A 44 14.30 8.64 13.32
N ASP A 45 14.25 7.38 13.69
CA ASP A 45 14.04 6.87 15.04
C ASP A 45 12.69 7.29 15.64
N ILE A 46 11.66 7.20 14.82
CA ILE A 46 10.29 7.58 15.15
C ILE A 46 9.42 6.33 15.33
N SER A 47 8.59 6.28 16.40
CA SER A 47 7.55 5.27 16.59
C SER A 47 6.18 5.92 16.81
N ILE A 48 5.11 5.25 16.41
CA ILE A 48 3.73 5.75 16.55
C ILE A 48 3.33 5.96 18.02
N ASP A 49 4.04 5.35 18.96
CA ASP A 49 3.69 5.38 20.39
C ASP A 49 4.42 6.46 21.19
N SER A 50 5.30 7.24 20.58
CA SER A 50 6.02 8.30 21.25
C SER A 50 5.96 9.63 20.51
N VAL A 51 5.66 10.70 21.25
CA VAL A 51 5.69 12.07 20.71
C VAL A 51 7.13 12.53 20.63
N TYR A 52 7.54 13.05 19.48
CA TYR A 52 8.93 13.42 19.22
C TYR A 52 9.15 14.90 19.38
N GLU A 53 9.96 15.27 20.32
CA GLU A 53 10.37 16.66 20.51
C GLU A 53 10.91 17.30 19.22
N LYS A 54 11.67 16.55 18.42
CA LYS A 54 12.23 17.06 17.16
C LYS A 54 11.14 17.37 16.12
N VAL A 55 10.12 16.52 16.01
CA VAL A 55 9.00 16.72 15.09
C VAL A 55 8.11 17.86 15.55
N LEU A 56 7.78 17.91 16.84
CA LEU A 56 7.03 18.99 17.43
C LEU A 56 7.73 20.34 17.22
N LYS A 57 9.02 20.41 17.52
CA LYS A 57 9.82 21.61 17.31
C LYS A 57 9.83 22.04 15.84
N TYR A 58 9.93 21.09 14.91
CA TYR A 58 9.86 21.40 13.48
C TYR A 58 8.52 22.01 13.10
N ILE A 59 7.39 21.45 13.55
CA ILE A 59 6.05 22.00 13.28
C ILE A 59 5.94 23.40 13.88
N GLU A 60 6.34 23.62 15.14
CA GLU A 60 6.35 24.93 15.78
C GLU A 60 7.21 25.96 15.04
N GLU A 61 8.33 25.55 14.46
CA GLU A 61 9.18 26.42 13.64
C GLU A 61 8.45 26.83 12.35
N GLN A 62 7.69 25.91 11.74
CA GLN A 62 6.87 26.25 10.57
C GLN A 62 5.70 27.18 10.93
N GLU A 63 5.04 26.95 12.07
CA GLU A 63 3.97 27.85 12.56
C GLU A 63 4.47 29.29 12.83
N LYS A 64 5.72 29.46 13.28
CA LYS A 64 6.35 30.76 13.44
C LYS A 64 6.72 31.42 12.11
N ALA A 65 7.00 30.59 11.06
CA ALA A 65 7.49 31.08 9.78
C ALA A 65 6.35 31.46 8.80
N TYR A 66 5.17 30.84 8.93
CA TYR A 66 4.06 31.03 8.01
C TYR A 66 2.80 31.49 8.73
N PHE A 67 1.95 32.22 8.02
CA PHE A 67 0.69 32.74 8.57
C PHE A 67 -0.33 31.66 8.93
N GLY A 68 -0.43 30.66 8.08
CA GLY A 68 -1.24 29.47 8.30
C GLY A 68 -0.39 28.23 8.01
N VAL A 69 -0.39 27.28 8.92
CA VAL A 69 0.19 25.97 8.74
C VAL A 69 -0.92 24.96 8.91
N TYR A 70 -1.11 24.13 7.91
CA TYR A 70 -2.10 23.04 7.90
C TYR A 70 -1.36 21.74 7.80
N VAL A 71 -1.57 20.85 8.76
CA VAL A 71 -0.86 19.57 8.84
C VAL A 71 -1.81 18.42 8.56
N SER A 72 -1.47 17.61 7.58
CA SER A 72 -2.18 16.36 7.31
C SER A 72 -1.30 15.13 7.58
N LEU A 73 -1.93 14.05 7.99
CA LEU A 73 -1.26 12.79 8.30
C LEU A 73 -1.85 11.63 7.50
N PHE A 74 -0.99 10.80 6.93
CA PHE A 74 -1.36 9.55 6.28
C PHE A 74 -1.79 8.52 7.32
N PHE A 75 -2.99 7.95 7.16
CA PHE A 75 -3.56 7.00 8.11
C PHE A 75 -3.23 5.58 7.71
N ASN A 76 -2.16 5.05 8.27
CA ASN A 76 -1.68 3.70 8.02
C ASN A 76 -2.03 2.77 9.19
N ASP A 77 -3.32 2.48 9.36
CA ASP A 77 -3.85 1.67 10.47
C ASP A 77 -4.87 0.67 9.93
N ASP A 78 -4.77 -0.60 10.34
CA ASP A 78 -5.64 -1.69 9.83
C ASP A 78 -7.10 -1.58 10.28
N SER A 79 -7.39 -0.72 11.25
CA SER A 79 -8.75 -0.50 11.74
C SER A 79 -9.60 0.41 10.83
N GLN A 80 -9.33 0.40 9.53
CA GLN A 80 -10.03 1.16 8.51
C GLN A 80 -10.50 0.28 7.35
N GLY A 81 -11.45 0.78 6.58
CA GLY A 81 -11.93 0.13 5.36
C GLY A 81 -13.01 0.97 4.69
N ALA A 82 -13.63 0.43 3.65
CA ALA A 82 -14.80 1.05 3.07
C ALA A 82 -15.87 0.00 2.71
N LEU A 83 -17.12 0.44 2.69
CA LEU A 83 -18.29 -0.41 2.45
C LEU A 83 -19.16 0.19 1.34
N PRO A 84 -19.78 -0.64 0.48
CA PRO A 84 -20.65 -0.20 -0.61
C PRO A 84 -22.03 0.24 -0.11
N THR A 85 -22.07 0.98 0.99
CA THR A 85 -23.28 1.55 1.56
C THR A 85 -22.99 2.86 2.26
N ALA A 86 -23.92 3.81 2.16
CA ALA A 86 -23.91 5.05 2.93
C ALA A 86 -24.60 4.90 4.28
N ASN A 87 -25.32 3.78 4.50
CA ASN A 87 -26.12 3.55 5.70
C ASN A 87 -25.30 2.80 6.76
N PHE A 88 -25.03 3.47 7.87
CA PHE A 88 -24.27 2.91 9.00
C PHE A 88 -24.93 1.65 9.63
N ASP A 89 -26.26 1.55 9.59
CA ASP A 89 -26.98 0.39 10.14
C ASP A 89 -26.73 -0.89 9.32
N GLU A 90 -26.32 -0.75 8.08
CA GLU A 90 -26.02 -1.88 7.19
C GLU A 90 -24.61 -2.47 7.37
N TYR A 91 -23.72 -1.83 8.13
CA TYR A 91 -22.35 -2.31 8.35
C TYR A 91 -22.30 -3.73 8.92
N LYS A 92 -23.28 -4.09 9.72
CA LYS A 92 -23.42 -5.45 10.27
C LYS A 92 -23.60 -6.54 9.20
N LYS A 93 -24.16 -6.20 8.03
CA LYS A 93 -24.29 -7.13 6.90
C LYS A 93 -22.93 -7.53 6.34
N PHE A 94 -21.92 -6.68 6.53
CA PHE A 94 -20.54 -6.87 6.11
C PHE A 94 -19.64 -7.37 7.24
N ASN A 95 -20.22 -7.87 8.34
CA ASN A 95 -19.51 -8.34 9.53
C ASN A 95 -18.64 -7.28 10.22
N ILE A 96 -18.93 -6.00 10.01
CA ILE A 96 -18.22 -4.91 10.67
C ILE A 96 -18.86 -4.58 12.01
N ASN A 97 -18.02 -4.65 13.07
CA ASN A 97 -18.44 -4.20 14.39
C ASN A 97 -18.44 -2.66 14.42
N THR A 98 -19.62 -2.09 14.63
CA THR A 98 -19.82 -0.62 14.62
C THR A 98 -19.41 0.08 15.92
N GLN A 99 -18.98 -0.68 16.93
CA GLN A 99 -18.54 -0.09 18.20
C GLN A 99 -17.23 0.71 18.00
N ASN A 100 -17.25 1.97 18.45
CA ASN A 100 -16.11 2.89 18.29
C ASN A 100 -15.66 3.14 16.85
N LEU A 101 -16.57 3.05 15.88
CA LEU A 101 -16.30 3.46 14.50
C LEU A 101 -16.79 4.87 14.24
N THR A 102 -16.09 5.55 13.35
CA THR A 102 -16.57 6.73 12.63
C THR A 102 -16.59 6.44 11.16
N SER A 103 -17.44 7.13 10.40
CA SER A 103 -17.52 6.97 8.96
C SER A 103 -17.68 8.28 8.23
N LEU A 104 -17.20 8.31 6.99
CA LEU A 104 -17.37 9.39 6.04
C LEU A 104 -18.10 8.85 4.82
N VAL A 105 -19.26 9.41 4.53
CA VAL A 105 -20.06 9.04 3.36
C VAL A 105 -19.45 9.68 2.11
N MET A 106 -19.28 8.88 1.07
CA MET A 106 -18.70 9.24 -0.20
C MET A 106 -19.75 9.13 -1.31
N GLN A 107 -19.95 10.20 -2.08
CA GLN A 107 -20.91 10.26 -3.20
C GLN A 107 -22.31 9.73 -2.84
N ASP A 108 -22.77 9.89 -1.61
CA ASP A 108 -24.06 9.42 -1.10
C ASP A 108 -24.37 7.93 -1.34
N SER A 109 -23.37 7.12 -1.67
CA SER A 109 -23.55 5.73 -2.10
C SER A 109 -22.68 4.71 -1.34
N TRP A 110 -21.55 5.11 -0.81
CA TRP A 110 -20.62 4.26 -0.08
C TRP A 110 -19.94 5.04 1.05
N SER A 111 -19.20 4.37 1.91
CA SER A 111 -18.56 5.05 3.05
C SER A 111 -17.20 4.46 3.38
N ILE A 112 -16.31 5.34 3.82
CA ILE A 112 -15.04 4.97 4.46
C ILE A 112 -15.29 4.95 5.96
N TYR A 113 -14.80 3.94 6.65
CA TYR A 113 -14.87 3.84 8.11
C TYR A 113 -13.48 3.68 8.72
N ALA A 114 -13.34 4.11 9.96
CA ALA A 114 -12.14 3.89 10.76
C ALA A 114 -12.47 3.84 12.25
N ASN A 115 -11.60 3.20 13.03
CA ASN A 115 -11.72 3.17 14.49
C ASN A 115 -11.45 4.56 15.08
N LEU A 116 -12.38 5.04 15.89
CA LEU A 116 -12.32 6.37 16.50
C LEU A 116 -11.12 6.54 17.45
N ASN A 117 -10.71 5.48 18.14
CA ASN A 117 -9.57 5.52 19.04
C ASN A 117 -8.25 5.61 18.23
N ALA A 118 -8.14 4.89 17.11
CA ALA A 118 -7.00 5.01 16.20
C ALA A 118 -6.91 6.44 15.63
N ILE A 119 -8.02 7.01 15.15
CA ILE A 119 -8.03 8.40 14.68
C ILE A 119 -7.60 9.38 15.78
N ARG A 120 -8.08 9.20 17.01
CA ARG A 120 -7.66 10.05 18.14
C ARG A 120 -6.18 9.92 18.45
N ARG A 121 -5.62 8.70 18.37
CA ARG A 121 -4.19 8.44 18.53
C ARG A 121 -3.39 9.20 17.46
N TYR A 122 -3.76 9.07 16.20
CA TYR A 122 -3.10 9.77 15.09
C TYR A 122 -3.22 11.30 15.20
N LYS A 123 -4.38 11.84 15.60
CA LYS A 123 -4.55 13.28 15.82
C LYS A 123 -3.65 13.86 16.91
N ASN A 124 -3.31 13.06 17.90
CA ASN A 124 -2.49 13.48 19.03
C ASN A 124 -0.99 13.14 18.86
N LEU A 125 -0.62 12.55 17.74
CA LEU A 125 0.73 12.03 17.51
C LEU A 125 1.80 13.12 17.60
N PHE A 126 1.51 14.30 17.06
CA PHE A 126 2.40 15.45 17.10
C PHE A 126 1.98 16.49 18.17
N GLY A 127 1.32 16.05 19.23
CA GLY A 127 0.75 16.91 20.25
C GLY A 127 -0.72 17.27 19.99
N GLN A 128 -1.39 17.76 21.00
CA GLN A 128 -2.81 18.05 20.93
C GLN A 128 -3.09 19.19 19.92
N GLY A 129 -3.85 18.89 18.87
CA GLY A 129 -4.28 19.86 17.87
C GLY A 129 -3.26 20.19 16.78
N SER A 130 -2.14 19.47 16.69
CA SER A 130 -1.13 19.69 15.67
C SER A 130 -1.40 18.99 14.33
N VAL A 131 -2.41 18.13 14.24
CA VAL A 131 -2.85 17.47 13.00
C VAL A 131 -4.25 17.94 12.67
N ASP A 132 -4.42 18.64 11.57
CA ASP A 132 -5.72 19.16 11.11
C ASP A 132 -6.53 18.05 10.42
N LEU A 133 -5.90 17.32 9.50
CA LEU A 133 -6.55 16.33 8.64
C LEU A 133 -5.84 14.97 8.69
N ILE A 134 -6.60 13.92 8.55
CA ILE A 134 -6.10 12.54 8.46
C ILE A 134 -6.68 11.91 7.20
N TYR A 135 -5.80 11.38 6.34
CA TYR A 135 -6.21 10.81 5.06
C TYR A 135 -6.02 9.29 5.02
N SER A 136 -7.12 8.60 4.82
CA SER A 136 -7.14 7.16 4.50
C SER A 136 -6.55 6.91 3.11
N PRO A 137 -5.73 5.86 2.91
CA PRO A 137 -5.28 5.43 1.57
C PRO A 137 -6.44 5.20 0.60
N ILE A 138 -7.61 4.76 1.09
CA ILE A 138 -8.81 4.57 0.28
C ILE A 138 -9.35 5.92 -0.23
N ALA A 139 -9.29 6.97 0.61
CA ALA A 139 -9.68 8.31 0.18
C ALA A 139 -8.71 8.89 -0.86
N LEU A 140 -7.41 8.65 -0.69
CA LEU A 140 -6.38 9.07 -1.66
C LEU A 140 -6.54 8.35 -2.99
N LEU A 141 -6.79 7.04 -2.96
CA LEU A 141 -7.14 6.25 -4.14
C LEU A 141 -8.35 6.86 -4.86
N PHE A 142 -9.42 7.14 -4.11
CA PHE A 142 -10.65 7.68 -4.68
C PHE A 142 -10.44 9.07 -5.31
N HIS A 143 -9.63 9.93 -4.70
CA HIS A 143 -9.25 11.22 -5.27
C HIS A 143 -8.57 11.04 -6.65
N GLU A 144 -7.60 10.11 -6.76
CA GLU A 144 -6.96 9.80 -8.04
C GLU A 144 -7.95 9.26 -9.09
N LEU A 145 -8.93 8.45 -8.65
CA LEU A 145 -9.98 7.96 -9.54
C LEU A 145 -10.87 9.09 -10.06
N LEU A 146 -11.22 10.06 -9.23
CA LEU A 146 -12.00 11.22 -9.66
C LEU A 146 -11.25 12.07 -10.69
N LYS A 147 -9.95 12.27 -10.51
CA LYS A 147 -9.10 13.03 -11.44
C LYS A 147 -8.97 12.36 -12.82
N ARG A 148 -8.84 11.05 -12.84
CA ARG A 148 -8.61 10.26 -14.07
C ARG A 148 -9.89 9.79 -14.73
N GLY A 149 -10.99 9.79 -14.00
CA GLY A 149 -12.26 9.20 -14.38
C GLY A 149 -12.35 7.72 -14.03
N ILE A 150 -13.44 7.34 -13.35
CA ILE A 150 -13.70 5.95 -12.97
C ILE A 150 -14.13 5.17 -14.22
N SER A 151 -13.47 4.04 -14.48
CA SER A 151 -13.81 3.15 -15.59
C SER A 151 -15.26 2.65 -15.47
N PRO A 152 -16.00 2.52 -16.58
CA PRO A 152 -17.31 1.84 -16.59
C PRO A 152 -17.19 0.32 -16.46
N LYS A 153 -16.00 -0.25 -16.76
CA LYS A 153 -15.73 -1.67 -16.63
C LYS A 153 -15.61 -2.08 -15.18
N THR A 154 -15.82 -3.36 -14.89
CA THR A 154 -15.48 -3.92 -13.58
C THR A 154 -13.97 -3.88 -13.39
N THR A 155 -13.50 -2.98 -12.54
CA THR A 155 -12.08 -2.65 -12.40
C THR A 155 -11.63 -2.79 -10.96
N LEU A 156 -10.53 -3.50 -10.77
CA LEU A 156 -9.82 -3.57 -9.51
C LEU A 156 -8.75 -2.47 -9.49
N TYR A 157 -8.82 -1.60 -8.49
CA TYR A 157 -7.87 -0.53 -8.26
C TYR A 157 -7.02 -0.84 -7.04
N LEU A 158 -5.71 -0.67 -7.16
CA LEU A 158 -4.74 -0.81 -6.08
C LEU A 158 -4.06 0.53 -5.83
N TYR A 159 -3.92 0.91 -4.58
CA TYR A 159 -3.10 2.03 -4.13
C TYR A 159 -1.99 1.48 -3.24
N ILE A 160 -0.78 1.42 -3.79
CA ILE A 160 0.37 0.77 -3.14
C ILE A 160 1.28 1.84 -2.53
N HIS A 161 1.49 1.72 -1.23
CA HIS A 161 2.49 2.44 -0.47
C HIS A 161 3.55 1.46 0.04
N SER A 162 4.68 1.93 0.63
CA SER A 162 5.83 1.07 0.96
C SER A 162 5.46 -0.20 1.75
N HIS A 163 4.67 -0.05 2.81
CA HIS A 163 4.31 -1.15 3.72
C HIS A 163 2.80 -1.36 3.84
N SER A 164 2.02 -0.78 2.92
CA SER A 164 0.57 -0.92 2.94
C SER A 164 -0.04 -0.78 1.56
N PHE A 165 -1.23 -1.32 1.38
CA PHE A 165 -2.00 -1.04 0.19
C PHE A 165 -3.50 -1.00 0.47
N ALA A 166 -4.21 -0.18 -0.30
CA ALA A 166 -5.65 -0.20 -0.38
C ALA A 166 -6.09 -0.84 -1.70
N LEU A 167 -7.14 -1.63 -1.63
CA LEU A 167 -7.78 -2.27 -2.76
C LEU A 167 -9.22 -1.79 -2.85
N ALA A 168 -9.69 -1.45 -4.05
CA ALA A 168 -11.09 -1.16 -4.28
C ALA A 168 -11.56 -1.73 -5.63
N ILE A 169 -12.72 -2.37 -5.64
CA ILE A 169 -13.37 -2.86 -6.85
C ILE A 169 -14.55 -1.95 -7.16
N PHE A 170 -14.56 -1.41 -8.38
CA PHE A 170 -15.65 -0.62 -8.91
C PHE A 170 -16.29 -1.35 -10.08
N LYS A 171 -17.61 -1.30 -10.16
CA LYS A 171 -18.45 -1.75 -11.27
C LYS A 171 -19.45 -0.67 -11.59
N ASP A 172 -19.58 -0.29 -12.86
CA ASP A 172 -20.48 0.79 -13.29
C ASP A 172 -20.26 2.09 -12.50
N LYS A 173 -19.00 2.40 -12.21
CA LYS A 173 -18.56 3.56 -11.39
C LYS A 173 -19.02 3.53 -9.93
N GLN A 174 -19.57 2.44 -9.45
CA GLN A 174 -19.97 2.24 -8.06
C GLN A 174 -18.97 1.35 -7.35
N MET A 175 -18.56 1.76 -6.16
CA MET A 175 -17.71 0.94 -5.29
C MET A 175 -18.49 -0.29 -4.83
N LYS A 176 -17.93 -1.47 -4.99
CA LYS A 176 -18.52 -2.76 -4.62
C LYS A 176 -17.81 -3.42 -3.45
N LEU A 177 -16.49 -3.40 -3.45
CA LEU A 177 -15.66 -3.93 -2.37
C LEU A 177 -14.46 -3.03 -2.19
N SER A 178 -14.06 -2.79 -0.96
CA SER A 178 -12.79 -2.15 -0.66
C SER A 178 -12.20 -2.70 0.63
N THR A 179 -10.88 -2.81 0.67
CA THR A 179 -10.15 -3.28 1.84
C THR A 179 -8.77 -2.60 1.92
N PHE A 180 -8.18 -2.65 3.09
CA PHE A 180 -6.87 -2.11 3.38
C PHE A 180 -6.03 -3.15 4.09
N LEU A 181 -4.75 -3.22 3.78
CA LEU A 181 -3.77 -4.08 4.43
C LEU A 181 -2.51 -3.28 4.76
N ASN A 182 -2.11 -3.32 6.02
CA ASN A 182 -0.79 -2.91 6.48
C ASN A 182 0.13 -4.13 6.53
N MET A 183 1.30 -4.04 5.92
CA MET A 183 2.27 -5.14 5.83
C MET A 183 3.47 -4.95 6.78
N SER A 184 3.47 -3.90 7.61
CA SER A 184 4.59 -3.59 8.51
C SER A 184 4.83 -4.68 9.56
N ASP A 185 3.77 -5.35 10.03
CA ASP A 185 3.87 -6.42 11.03
C ASP A 185 4.41 -7.74 10.45
N ALA A 186 4.64 -7.77 9.13
CA ALA A 186 5.09 -8.97 8.44
C ALA A 186 6.61 -9.17 8.45
N GLU A 187 7.37 -8.14 8.83
CA GLU A 187 8.83 -8.24 8.98
C GLU A 187 9.23 -8.83 10.34
N GLU A 188 8.40 -8.65 11.38
CA GLU A 188 8.63 -9.24 12.71
C GLU A 188 8.31 -10.75 12.77
N GLY A 189 7.46 -11.26 11.88
CA GLY A 189 7.09 -12.69 11.83
C GLY A 189 8.13 -13.62 11.19
N ASN A 190 9.20 -13.11 10.59
CA ASN A 190 10.25 -13.96 10.03
C ASN A 190 11.25 -14.47 11.08
N GLU A 191 11.32 -13.89 12.28
CA GLU A 191 12.15 -14.40 13.36
C GLU A 191 11.55 -15.65 14.04
N GLU A 192 10.22 -15.84 13.99
CA GLU A 192 9.59 -17.06 14.52
C GLU A 192 9.66 -18.27 13.56
N ILE A 193 9.88 -18.05 12.25
CA ILE A 193 9.98 -19.16 11.28
C ILE A 193 11.38 -19.80 11.29
N GLU A 194 12.42 -19.10 11.71
CA GLU A 194 13.75 -19.69 11.86
C GLU A 194 13.89 -20.59 13.11
N SER A 195 13.05 -20.41 14.12
CA SER A 195 13.07 -21.24 15.33
C SER A 195 12.29 -22.57 15.20
N LEU A 196 11.53 -22.76 14.14
CA LEU A 196 10.73 -23.99 13.91
C LEU A 196 11.39 -24.97 12.91
N LYS A 197 12.61 -24.72 12.45
CA LYS A 197 13.24 -25.51 11.38
C LYS A 197 14.23 -26.58 11.82
N GLU A 198 14.44 -26.83 13.11
CA GLU A 198 15.42 -27.84 13.54
C GLU A 198 14.86 -29.09 14.23
N GLU A 199 13.57 -29.24 14.52
CA GLU A 199 13.08 -30.41 15.26
C GLU A 199 12.16 -31.39 14.54
N ASP A 200 11.72 -31.18 13.28
CA ASP A 200 10.72 -32.06 12.63
C ASP A 200 11.09 -32.60 11.23
N ILE A 201 12.38 -32.84 10.95
CA ILE A 201 12.80 -33.48 9.67
C ILE A 201 13.17 -34.97 9.87
N THR A 202 12.56 -35.66 10.82
CA THR A 202 12.82 -37.10 10.98
C THR A 202 11.67 -38.02 10.54
N ASP A 203 10.56 -37.51 10.04
CA ASP A 203 9.39 -38.35 9.69
C ASP A 203 9.00 -38.39 8.21
N ILE A 204 9.83 -37.89 7.29
CA ILE A 204 9.52 -37.97 5.83
C ILE A 204 9.93 -39.35 5.23
N ASP A 205 10.79 -40.08 5.89
CA ASP A 205 11.23 -41.39 5.40
C ASP A 205 10.19 -42.54 5.59
N ASN A 206 9.08 -42.30 6.28
CA ASN A 206 8.05 -43.31 6.54
C ASN A 206 6.82 -43.23 5.64
N LEU A 207 6.78 -42.32 4.65
CA LEU A 207 5.64 -42.16 3.72
C LEU A 207 5.86 -42.83 2.35
N ILE A 208 6.96 -43.56 2.17
CA ILE A 208 7.13 -44.42 0.99
C ILE A 208 6.61 -45.83 1.33
N VAL A 209 5.29 -45.98 1.31
CA VAL A 209 4.65 -47.29 1.31
C VAL A 209 4.21 -47.62 -0.10
N LYS A 210 4.96 -48.54 -0.71
CA LYS A 210 4.51 -49.57 -1.65
C LYS A 210 3.25 -49.32 -2.44
N GLU A 211 3.39 -49.04 -3.72
CA GLU A 211 2.56 -49.68 -4.73
C GLU A 211 3.46 -50.34 -5.80
N GLU A 212 3.32 -51.63 -5.89
CA GLU A 212 3.90 -52.51 -6.91
C GLU A 212 3.13 -52.33 -8.23
N ASP A 213 3.87 -52.50 -9.32
CA ASP A 213 3.42 -52.75 -10.69
C ASP A 213 3.08 -51.51 -11.58
N GLY A 214 4.06 -51.22 -12.42
CA GLY A 214 3.90 -50.37 -13.59
C GLY A 214 5.23 -49.86 -14.15
N ALA A 215 6.09 -50.79 -14.56
CA ALA A 215 7.35 -50.46 -15.20
C ALA A 215 7.17 -49.73 -16.53
N THR A 216 8.14 -48.86 -16.78
CA THR A 216 8.67 -48.33 -18.05
C THR A 216 8.43 -46.83 -18.26
N ALA A 217 9.46 -46.08 -18.03
CA ALA A 217 9.89 -44.86 -18.74
C ALA A 217 10.51 -43.77 -17.83
N LEU A 218 11.53 -44.13 -17.05
CA LEU A 218 12.31 -43.12 -16.32
C LEU A 218 13.83 -43.40 -16.31
N ASP A 219 14.33 -44.07 -17.34
CA ASP A 219 15.75 -44.46 -17.44
C ASP A 219 16.58 -43.50 -18.32
N ASP A 220 16.07 -42.30 -18.66
CA ASP A 220 16.79 -41.33 -19.50
C ASP A 220 17.11 -40.01 -18.79
N PHE A 221 17.03 -39.93 -17.46
CA PHE A 221 17.61 -38.80 -16.76
C PHE A 221 19.09 -39.03 -16.45
N LYS A 222 19.96 -38.57 -17.36
CA LYS A 222 21.38 -38.46 -17.08
C LYS A 222 21.62 -37.61 -15.82
N SER A 223 22.47 -38.16 -14.96
CA SER A 223 22.83 -37.53 -13.69
C SER A 223 23.37 -36.13 -13.93
N LEU A 224 23.13 -35.20 -12.99
CA LEU A 224 23.60 -33.82 -12.99
C LEU A 224 25.13 -33.72 -13.12
N ASP A 225 25.87 -34.78 -12.76
CA ASP A 225 27.32 -34.86 -12.85
C ASP A 225 27.85 -34.98 -14.27
N ASP A 226 27.04 -35.52 -15.21
CA ASP A 226 27.39 -35.56 -16.64
C ASP A 226 27.25 -34.21 -17.35
N PHE A 227 26.58 -33.23 -16.73
CA PHE A 227 26.46 -31.88 -17.26
C PHE A 227 27.61 -30.98 -16.82
N LEU A 228 28.40 -31.41 -15.83
CA LEU A 228 29.51 -30.62 -15.25
C LEU A 228 30.90 -31.10 -15.70
N SER A 229 31.00 -32.17 -16.42
CA SER A 229 32.26 -32.68 -16.94
C SER A 229 32.27 -32.67 -18.47
N ASP A 230 33.14 -31.86 -18.96
CA ASP A 230 33.77 -31.83 -20.28
C ASP A 230 33.19 -30.91 -21.38
N ASP A 231 34.20 -30.25 -21.94
CA ASP A 231 34.28 -29.48 -23.17
C ASP A 231 33.67 -28.05 -23.17
N LYS A 232 34.55 -27.11 -22.76
CA LYS A 232 34.43 -25.68 -23.08
C LYS A 232 34.41 -25.46 -24.60
N PRO A 233 33.34 -24.97 -25.20
CA PRO A 233 33.44 -24.33 -26.50
C PRO A 233 34.11 -22.97 -26.32
N LYS A 234 35.23 -22.77 -27.00
CA LYS A 234 36.06 -21.55 -27.01
C LYS A 234 35.47 -20.38 -27.79
N GLU A 235 34.14 -20.17 -27.74
CA GLU A 235 33.49 -19.08 -28.50
C GLU A 235 32.63 -18.12 -27.65
N PHE A 236 32.81 -18.08 -26.30
CA PHE A 236 32.12 -17.12 -25.44
C PHE A 236 33.00 -16.09 -24.75
N GLU A 237 34.18 -15.80 -25.32
CA GLU A 237 35.13 -14.83 -24.71
C GLU A 237 34.83 -13.35 -25.03
N ASP A 238 33.81 -13.02 -25.82
CA ASP A 238 33.54 -11.63 -26.24
C ASP A 238 32.20 -11.03 -25.79
N LEU A 239 31.49 -11.69 -24.84
CA LEU A 239 30.36 -11.05 -24.17
C LEU A 239 30.80 -10.59 -22.78
N ASN A 240 31.22 -9.32 -22.72
CA ASN A 240 31.45 -8.56 -21.50
C ASN A 240 30.15 -8.41 -20.72
N TYR A 241 29.58 -9.51 -20.25
CA TYR A 241 28.62 -9.50 -19.16
C TYR A 241 29.44 -9.32 -17.88
N GLU A 242 29.59 -8.08 -17.42
CA GLU A 242 29.81 -7.84 -16.01
C GLU A 242 28.66 -8.52 -15.26
N LEU A 243 28.90 -9.76 -14.85
CA LEU A 243 28.08 -10.44 -13.84
C LEU A 243 28.27 -9.63 -12.54
N ASN A 244 27.47 -8.57 -12.39
CA ASN A 244 27.26 -7.94 -11.11
C ASN A 244 26.62 -9.02 -10.22
N MET A 245 27.47 -9.82 -9.58
CA MET A 245 27.04 -10.69 -8.49
C MET A 245 26.36 -9.78 -7.47
N PRO A 246 25.05 -9.97 -7.18
CA PRO A 246 24.38 -9.14 -6.18
C PRO A 246 25.11 -9.29 -4.87
N THR A 247 25.52 -8.18 -4.28
CA THR A 247 26.05 -8.15 -2.91
C THR A 247 24.99 -8.71 -1.96
N SER A 248 25.36 -9.30 -0.85
CA SER A 248 24.43 -9.90 0.12
C SER A 248 23.27 -8.96 0.48
N SER A 249 23.54 -7.66 0.63
CA SER A 249 22.52 -6.63 0.87
C SER A 249 21.52 -6.46 -0.29
N ASN A 250 21.90 -6.77 -1.53
CA ASN A 250 20.98 -6.74 -2.67
C ASN A 250 20.10 -8.00 -2.71
N VAL A 251 20.63 -9.14 -2.26
CA VAL A 251 19.85 -10.40 -2.18
C VAL A 251 18.78 -10.28 -1.10
N GLU A 252 19.13 -9.81 0.10
CA GLU A 252 18.16 -9.58 1.19
C GLU A 252 17.03 -8.63 0.77
N LYS A 253 17.36 -7.51 0.14
CA LYS A 253 16.37 -6.57 -0.39
C LYS A 253 15.48 -7.21 -1.46
N SER A 254 16.05 -8.03 -2.35
CA SER A 254 15.29 -8.72 -3.40
C SER A 254 14.34 -9.75 -2.80
N VAL A 255 14.77 -10.48 -1.78
CA VAL A 255 13.93 -11.46 -1.05
C VAL A 255 12.81 -10.76 -0.29
N ALA A 256 13.09 -9.64 0.39
CA ALA A 256 12.07 -8.85 1.09
C ALA A 256 11.01 -8.28 0.12
N ILE A 257 11.44 -7.74 -1.02
CA ILE A 257 10.52 -7.25 -2.06
C ILE A 257 9.66 -8.40 -2.59
N PHE A 258 10.25 -9.56 -2.88
CA PHE A 258 9.51 -10.73 -3.35
C PHE A 258 8.50 -11.22 -2.31
N GLY A 259 8.90 -11.31 -1.03
CA GLY A 259 8.00 -11.69 0.06
C GLY A 259 6.81 -10.73 0.23
N ARG A 260 7.05 -9.43 0.12
CA ARG A 260 6.01 -8.41 0.12
C ARG A 260 5.06 -8.58 -1.07
N ASP A 261 5.60 -8.74 -2.26
CA ASP A 261 4.83 -8.86 -3.51
C ASP A 261 3.94 -10.11 -3.47
N MET A 262 4.43 -11.24 -2.93
CA MET A 262 3.64 -12.46 -2.75
C MET A 262 2.50 -12.29 -1.74
N LYS A 263 2.74 -11.60 -0.61
CA LYS A 263 1.67 -11.29 0.37
C LYS A 263 0.59 -10.41 -0.24
N MET A 264 0.98 -9.40 -1.01
CA MET A 264 0.02 -8.56 -1.74
C MET A 264 -0.81 -9.39 -2.72
N PHE A 265 -0.17 -10.29 -3.47
CA PHE A 265 -0.86 -11.18 -4.40
C PHE A 265 -1.89 -12.06 -3.70
N ASP A 266 -1.51 -12.74 -2.63
CA ASP A 266 -2.41 -13.60 -1.86
C ASP A 266 -3.63 -12.83 -1.33
N TYR A 267 -3.41 -11.61 -0.89
CA TYR A 267 -4.48 -10.76 -0.40
C TYR A 267 -5.41 -10.30 -1.53
N ILE A 268 -4.86 -9.92 -2.67
CA ILE A 268 -5.63 -9.58 -3.88
C ILE A 268 -6.47 -10.78 -4.33
N ALA A 269 -5.88 -11.96 -4.41
CA ALA A 269 -6.58 -13.17 -4.80
C ALA A 269 -7.73 -13.52 -3.83
N LYS A 270 -7.52 -13.36 -2.52
CA LYS A 270 -8.56 -13.53 -1.51
C LYS A 270 -9.68 -12.50 -1.65
N ALA A 271 -9.34 -11.23 -1.87
CA ALA A 271 -10.33 -10.18 -2.07
C ALA A 271 -11.15 -10.39 -3.35
N MET A 272 -10.52 -10.83 -4.44
CA MET A 272 -11.21 -11.18 -5.68
C MET A 272 -12.13 -12.39 -5.48
N LYS A 273 -11.67 -13.42 -4.78
CA LYS A 273 -12.49 -14.60 -4.44
C LYS A 273 -13.72 -14.18 -3.62
N GLU A 274 -13.53 -13.37 -2.57
CA GLU A 274 -14.62 -12.83 -1.78
C GLU A 274 -15.61 -12.03 -2.64
N PHE A 275 -15.11 -11.20 -3.57
CA PHE A 275 -15.94 -10.44 -4.49
C PHE A 275 -16.79 -11.33 -5.41
N TYR A 276 -16.24 -12.45 -5.90
CA TYR A 276 -16.95 -13.37 -6.79
C TYR A 276 -17.93 -14.28 -6.07
N GLU A 277 -17.57 -14.78 -4.89
CA GLU A 277 -18.34 -15.83 -4.19
C GLU A 277 -19.41 -15.25 -3.26
N ASN A 278 -19.20 -14.05 -2.71
CA ASN A 278 -20.14 -13.45 -1.76
C ASN A 278 -21.23 -12.63 -2.49
N PRO A 279 -22.51 -13.08 -2.45
CA PRO A 279 -23.61 -12.42 -3.16
C PRO A 279 -23.85 -10.95 -2.76
N ILE A 280 -23.38 -10.54 -1.57
CA ILE A 280 -23.56 -9.18 -1.07
C ILE A 280 -22.90 -8.13 -1.98
N TYR A 281 -21.83 -8.50 -2.68
CA TYR A 281 -21.08 -7.61 -3.57
C TYR A 281 -21.64 -7.60 -5.00
N SER A 282 -22.54 -8.52 -5.34
CA SER A 282 -23.05 -8.71 -6.71
C SER A 282 -21.90 -8.80 -7.73
N GLY A 283 -20.90 -9.66 -7.39
CA GLY A 283 -19.66 -9.80 -8.11
C GLY A 283 -19.84 -10.09 -9.59
N ASP A 284 -18.90 -9.61 -10.40
CA ASP A 284 -18.82 -9.81 -11.82
C ASP A 284 -17.36 -9.94 -12.24
N PHE A 285 -17.09 -10.42 -13.45
CA PHE A 285 -15.73 -10.59 -13.93
C PHE A 285 -14.93 -9.28 -13.91
N ILE A 286 -13.76 -9.30 -13.27
CA ILE A 286 -12.84 -8.16 -13.27
C ILE A 286 -12.15 -8.11 -14.63
N GLU A 287 -12.33 -7.01 -15.36
CA GLU A 287 -11.85 -6.84 -16.71
C GLU A 287 -10.46 -6.19 -16.77
N GLN A 288 -10.09 -5.44 -15.73
CA GLN A 288 -8.79 -4.76 -15.67
C GLN A 288 -8.34 -4.51 -14.23
N ILE A 289 -7.03 -4.39 -14.06
CA ILE A 289 -6.39 -4.01 -12.80
C ILE A 289 -5.60 -2.72 -13.05
N ILE A 290 -5.82 -1.71 -12.22
CA ILE A 290 -5.11 -0.44 -12.27
C ILE A 290 -4.38 -0.22 -10.95
N VAL A 291 -3.07 -0.06 -11.03
CA VAL A 291 -2.18 0.11 -9.87
C VAL A 291 -1.71 1.55 -9.78
N PHE A 292 -1.97 2.20 -8.65
CA PHE A 292 -1.38 3.48 -8.29
C PHE A 292 -0.26 3.22 -7.29
N GLU A 293 0.97 3.53 -7.66
CA GLU A 293 2.14 3.17 -6.86
C GLU A 293 2.93 4.41 -6.41
N ASN A 294 3.05 4.59 -5.09
CA ASN A 294 3.91 5.61 -4.50
C ASN A 294 5.38 5.15 -4.46
N THR A 295 5.60 3.88 -4.18
CA THR A 295 6.87 3.17 -4.32
C THR A 295 6.81 2.26 -5.52
N LYS A 296 7.87 2.28 -6.31
CA LYS A 296 7.93 1.45 -7.52
C LYS A 296 7.78 -0.03 -7.15
N THR A 297 6.69 -0.64 -7.59
CA THR A 297 6.49 -2.09 -7.55
C THR A 297 7.46 -2.76 -8.52
N SER A 298 7.80 -4.01 -8.25
CA SER A 298 8.64 -4.74 -9.18
C SER A 298 7.90 -4.97 -10.51
N ALA A 299 8.60 -4.83 -11.62
CA ALA A 299 8.02 -5.18 -12.93
C ALA A 299 7.57 -6.65 -12.96
N THR A 300 8.25 -7.50 -12.22
CA THR A 300 7.93 -8.91 -12.02
C THR A 300 6.56 -9.08 -11.34
N PHE A 301 6.24 -8.27 -10.34
CA PHE A 301 4.95 -8.34 -9.65
C PHE A 301 3.79 -8.00 -10.58
N LEU A 302 3.92 -6.95 -11.39
CA LEU A 302 2.87 -6.56 -12.35
C LEU A 302 2.66 -7.64 -13.42
N GLN A 303 3.76 -8.23 -13.93
CA GLN A 303 3.69 -9.36 -14.85
C GLN A 303 3.05 -10.58 -14.20
N TYR A 304 3.38 -10.85 -12.94
CA TYR A 304 2.81 -11.96 -12.17
C TYR A 304 1.31 -11.78 -11.96
N LEU A 305 0.86 -10.58 -11.56
CA LEU A 305 -0.57 -10.26 -11.47
C LEU A 305 -1.29 -10.53 -12.79
N GLN A 306 -0.72 -10.07 -13.90
CA GLN A 306 -1.32 -10.24 -15.22
C GLN A 306 -1.38 -11.70 -15.65
N SER A 307 -0.33 -12.49 -15.40
CA SER A 307 -0.25 -13.89 -15.80
C SER A 307 -1.13 -14.81 -14.96
N GLU A 308 -1.16 -14.61 -13.63
CA GLU A 308 -1.90 -15.47 -12.71
C GLU A 308 -3.40 -15.16 -12.67
N LEU A 309 -3.75 -13.87 -12.80
CA LEU A 309 -5.15 -13.45 -12.77
C LEU A 309 -5.79 -13.36 -14.15
N PHE A 310 -5.00 -13.48 -15.23
CA PHE A 310 -5.46 -13.34 -16.62
C PHE A 310 -6.20 -12.04 -16.91
N VAL A 311 -5.80 -10.95 -16.21
CA VAL A 311 -6.43 -9.64 -16.29
C VAL A 311 -5.41 -8.61 -16.71
N GLU A 312 -5.77 -7.74 -17.69
CA GLU A 312 -4.91 -6.64 -18.11
C GLU A 312 -4.56 -5.73 -16.93
N THR A 313 -3.27 -5.55 -16.70
CA THR A 313 -2.75 -4.77 -15.58
C THR A 313 -1.96 -3.57 -16.07
N SER A 314 -2.26 -2.39 -15.54
CA SER A 314 -1.53 -1.15 -15.81
C SER A 314 -1.13 -0.46 -14.51
N SER A 315 0.01 0.26 -14.51
CA SER A 315 0.45 1.00 -13.33
C SER A 315 0.68 2.48 -13.65
N TYR A 316 0.45 3.32 -12.62
CA TYR A 316 0.62 4.76 -12.66
C TYR A 316 1.40 5.21 -11.42
N PRO A 317 2.55 5.87 -11.59
CA PRO A 317 3.27 6.43 -10.45
C PRO A 317 2.48 7.59 -9.85
N ILE A 318 2.46 7.63 -8.53
CA ILE A 318 1.82 8.69 -7.74
C ILE A 318 2.78 9.20 -6.66
N ASN A 319 2.41 10.31 -6.04
CA ASN A 319 3.11 10.83 -4.86
C ASN A 319 2.08 11.10 -3.76
N THR A 320 2.05 10.25 -2.75
CA THR A 320 1.10 10.31 -1.62
C THR A 320 1.09 11.66 -0.93
N ASN A 321 2.25 12.21 -0.62
CA ASN A 321 2.37 13.52 0.02
C ASN A 321 1.80 14.64 -0.85
N HIS A 322 2.01 14.56 -2.16
CA HIS A 322 1.48 15.56 -3.09
C HIS A 322 -0.05 15.50 -3.15
N ILE A 323 -0.61 14.29 -3.25
CA ILE A 323 -2.07 14.08 -3.25
C ILE A 323 -2.70 14.60 -1.96
N MET A 324 -2.11 14.30 -0.80
CA MET A 324 -2.58 14.79 0.49
C MET A 324 -2.62 16.32 0.54
N ASN A 325 -1.56 16.98 0.05
CA ASN A 325 -1.52 18.45 0.01
C ASN A 325 -2.52 19.04 -0.98
N GLU A 326 -2.78 18.37 -2.09
CA GLU A 326 -3.76 18.78 -3.09
C GLU A 326 -5.18 18.76 -2.51
N ILE A 327 -5.58 17.64 -1.88
CA ILE A 327 -6.88 17.52 -1.21
C ILE A 327 -7.00 18.54 -0.09
N MET A 328 -5.97 18.70 0.73
CA MET A 328 -5.96 19.66 1.83
C MET A 328 -6.17 21.12 1.35
N GLN A 329 -5.57 21.47 0.20
CA GLN A 329 -5.79 22.77 -0.42
C GLN A 329 -7.24 22.94 -0.89
N GLU A 330 -7.82 21.92 -1.51
CA GLU A 330 -9.21 21.94 -1.95
C GLU A 330 -10.15 22.11 -0.77
N GLU A 331 -9.97 21.36 0.31
CA GLU A 331 -10.83 21.41 1.50
C GLU A 331 -10.72 22.73 2.28
N ILE A 332 -9.54 23.33 2.38
CA ILE A 332 -9.32 24.53 3.19
C ILE A 332 -9.59 25.81 2.40
N THR A 333 -9.51 25.78 1.08
CA THR A 333 -9.75 26.99 0.25
C THR A 333 -11.20 27.15 -0.18
N LEU A 334 -12.05 26.14 0.03
CA LEU A 334 -13.51 26.22 -0.12
C LEU A 334 -14.11 27.01 1.05
#